data_6ffbce5b9dc9b78839a93888bf5f5dcc
#
_entry.id   6ffbce5b9dc9b78839a93888bf5f5dcc
#
_cell.length_a   1.000
_cell.length_b   1.000
_cell.length_c   1.000
_cell.angle_alpha   90.00
_cell.angle_beta   90.00
_cell.angle_gamma   90.00
#
_symmetry.space_group_name_H-M   'P 1'
#
loop_
_entity.id
_entity.type
_entity.pdbx_description
1 polymer ?
#
loop_
_entity_poly.entity_id
_entity_poly.type
_entity_poly.pdbx_seq_one_letter_code
_entity_poly.pdbx_strand_id
1 'polypeptide(L)'
;MIISYRIFLFDILLVINWIEQSSQLSSTGRPRRMGWFDAVATRYGVRMQGTTEVALTVIDVLGYLDEIPMCVGYEIDGKVTKDFPTTAQLEKAKPVLKTFPGWKSDIRGITKYEDLPEACRNYIEAIEQEIEAPITMVSNGPGRHEIIHRVSSYSK
;
A
#
# COMPACT_ATOMS: atom_id res chain seq x y z
N MET A 1 2.24 -11.49 -20.87
CA MET A 1 3.47 -12.05 -20.25
C MET A 1 4.07 -10.93 -19.42
N ILE A 2 3.75 -10.91 -18.18
CA ILE A 2 4.18 -9.89 -17.23
C ILE A 2 5.47 -10.39 -16.63
N ILE A 3 6.52 -9.73 -16.97
CA ILE A 3 7.81 -9.95 -16.39
C ILE A 3 7.90 -8.86 -15.33
N SER A 4 7.66 -9.17 -14.18
CA SER A 4 8.36 -9.79 -13.17
C SER A 4 9.75 -9.28 -12.90
N TYR A 5 9.87 -8.18 -12.31
CA TYR A 5 10.82 -7.90 -11.26
C TYR A 5 10.09 -7.09 -10.20
N ARG A 6 9.78 -7.62 -9.28
CA ARG A 6 8.74 -8.12 -8.58
C ARG A 6 8.86 -8.09 -7.20
N ILE A 7 8.15 -7.51 -6.63
CA ILE A 7 7.51 -8.10 -5.54
C ILE A 7 6.07 -8.04 -5.84
N PHE A 8 5.55 -9.19 -6.05
CA PHE A 8 4.20 -9.41 -5.72
C PHE A 8 4.06 -9.19 -4.22
N LEU A 9 3.86 -7.97 -3.84
CA LEU A 9 3.19 -7.66 -2.60
C LEU A 9 1.73 -8.05 -2.74
N PHE A 10 1.50 -9.31 -2.98
CA PHE A 10 0.19 -9.80 -3.36
C PHE A 10 -0.77 -9.90 -2.21
N ASP A 11 -0.36 -9.72 -0.96
CA ASP A 11 -1.24 -9.91 0.18
C ASP A 11 -1.10 -8.85 1.28
N ILE A 12 -0.33 -7.81 1.05
CA ILE A 12 -0.22 -6.71 2.00
C ILE A 12 -0.99 -5.51 1.50
N LEU A 13 -1.95 -5.77 0.68
CA LEU A 13 -2.82 -4.74 0.31
C LEU A 13 -4.12 -4.89 1.01
N LEU A 14 -4.29 -4.05 1.93
CA LEU A 14 -5.43 -3.22 1.93
C LEU A 14 -6.61 -3.65 2.71
N VAL A 15 -6.94 -2.83 3.45
CA VAL A 15 -7.84 -1.75 3.26
C VAL A 15 -9.29 -2.15 3.25
N ILE A 16 -9.92 -1.81 4.28
CA ILE A 16 -11.07 -0.98 4.32
C ILE A 16 -12.41 -1.65 4.33
N ASN A 17 -13.01 -1.32 5.30
CA ASN A 17 -14.36 -1.44 5.83
C ASN A 17 -15.55 -1.30 4.85
N TRP A 18 -15.34 -1.17 3.56
CA TRP A 18 -16.43 -1.05 2.59
C TRP A 18 -16.88 -2.38 2.01
N ILE A 19 -16.50 -3.46 2.60
CA ILE A 19 -16.36 -4.70 1.87
C ILE A 19 -17.24 -5.79 2.39
N GLU A 20 -18.27 -5.47 3.10
CA GLU A 20 -19.30 -6.48 3.34
C GLU A 20 -19.99 -6.96 2.05
N GLN A 21 -19.89 -6.24 0.96
CA GLN A 21 -20.55 -6.63 -0.29
C GLN A 21 -19.64 -7.06 -1.44
N SER A 22 -18.34 -6.79 -1.42
CA SER A 22 -17.43 -7.17 -2.52
C SER A 22 -16.35 -8.16 -2.14
N SER A 23 -16.32 -8.64 -0.91
CA SER A 23 -15.35 -9.60 -0.38
C SER A 23 -15.44 -11.02 -0.96
N GLN A 24 -16.31 -11.26 -1.92
CA GLN A 24 -16.50 -12.59 -2.52
C GLN A 24 -15.59 -12.89 -3.71
N LEU A 25 -14.58 -12.10 -3.96
CA LEU A 25 -13.69 -12.28 -5.12
C LEU A 25 -12.38 -12.98 -4.77
N SER A 26 -12.46 -14.13 -4.15
CA SER A 26 -11.46 -15.15 -4.42
C SER A 26 -12.11 -16.19 -5.34
N SER A 27 -11.34 -16.78 -6.25
CA SER A 27 -11.76 -17.91 -7.08
C SER A 27 -12.31 -19.09 -6.25
N THR A 28 -12.14 -19.06 -4.93
CA THR A 28 -12.55 -20.07 -3.96
C THR A 28 -13.76 -19.64 -3.12
N GLY A 29 -14.33 -18.43 -3.32
CA GLY A 29 -15.46 -17.92 -2.52
C GLY A 29 -15.11 -17.62 -1.05
N ARG A 30 -13.84 -17.73 -0.65
CA ARG A 30 -13.41 -17.44 0.72
C ARG A 30 -13.25 -15.91 0.93
N PRO A 31 -13.88 -15.33 1.96
CA PRO A 31 -13.70 -13.90 2.25
C PRO A 31 -12.23 -13.60 2.58
N ARG A 32 -11.70 -12.53 2.00
CA ARG A 32 -10.34 -12.05 2.30
C ARG A 32 -10.37 -11.20 3.57
N ARG A 33 -9.33 -11.33 4.38
CA ARG A 33 -9.09 -10.38 5.45
C ARG A 33 -8.52 -9.10 4.83
N MET A 34 -9.09 -7.97 5.21
CA MET A 34 -8.65 -6.66 4.74
C MET A 34 -8.06 -5.89 5.92
N GLY A 35 -7.09 -5.04 5.63
CA GLY A 35 -6.43 -4.21 6.64
C GLY A 35 -5.83 -2.95 6.00
N TRP A 36 -5.35 -2.01 6.80
CA TRP A 36 -4.64 -0.84 6.33
C TRP A 36 -3.28 -1.23 5.75
N PHE A 37 -2.74 -0.36 4.87
CA PHE A 37 -1.42 -0.58 4.30
C PHE A 37 -0.38 -0.74 5.42
N ASP A 38 0.40 -1.81 5.36
CA ASP A 38 1.44 -2.14 6.33
C ASP A 38 2.82 -1.86 5.75
N ALA A 39 3.38 -0.71 6.11
CA ALA A 39 4.69 -0.31 5.63
C ALA A 39 5.82 -1.14 6.26
N VAL A 40 5.64 -1.68 7.47
CA VAL A 40 6.65 -2.51 8.15
C VAL A 40 6.84 -3.83 7.43
N ALA A 41 5.73 -4.54 7.18
CA ALA A 41 5.75 -5.80 6.44
C ALA A 41 6.23 -5.60 5.00
N THR A 42 5.79 -4.52 4.35
CA THR A 42 6.21 -4.17 2.99
C THR A 42 7.70 -3.90 2.90
N ARG A 43 8.24 -3.08 3.81
CA ARG A 43 9.69 -2.81 3.88
C ARG A 43 10.51 -4.07 4.11
N TYR A 44 10.04 -4.95 5.00
CA TYR A 44 10.67 -6.25 5.20
C TYR A 44 10.72 -7.07 3.90
N GLY A 45 9.60 -7.15 3.18
CA GLY A 45 9.52 -7.82 1.89
C GLY A 45 10.47 -7.20 0.85
N VAL A 46 10.51 -5.87 0.75
CA VAL A 46 11.43 -5.12 -0.13
C VAL A 46 12.88 -5.50 0.13
N ARG A 47 13.30 -5.52 1.41
CA ARG A 47 14.67 -5.87 1.80
C ARG A 47 15.00 -7.32 1.53
N MET A 48 14.09 -8.26 1.85
CA MET A 48 14.33 -9.69 1.68
C MET A 48 14.42 -10.11 0.22
N GLN A 49 13.71 -9.44 -0.66
CA GLN A 49 13.68 -9.77 -2.09
C GLN A 49 14.66 -8.94 -2.93
N GLY A 50 15.34 -7.96 -2.35
CA GLY A 50 16.23 -7.07 -3.08
C GLY A 50 15.49 -6.24 -4.14
N THR A 51 14.32 -5.73 -3.78
CA THR A 51 13.45 -4.98 -4.70
C THR A 51 14.08 -3.67 -5.11
N THR A 52 14.09 -3.41 -6.41
CA THR A 52 14.59 -2.17 -7.00
C THR A 52 13.48 -1.15 -7.27
N GLU A 53 12.27 -1.63 -7.53
CA GLU A 53 11.10 -0.80 -7.89
C GLU A 53 9.81 -1.43 -7.36
N VAL A 54 8.82 -0.61 -7.05
CA VAL A 54 7.50 -1.05 -6.54
C VAL A 54 6.39 -0.52 -7.44
N ALA A 55 5.42 -1.36 -7.72
CA ALA A 55 4.14 -0.98 -8.29
C ALA A 55 3.08 -0.88 -7.19
N LEU A 56 2.56 0.31 -6.95
CA LEU A 56 1.44 0.54 -6.04
C LEU A 56 0.13 0.39 -6.82
N THR A 57 -0.74 -0.50 -6.36
CA THR A 57 -2.00 -0.79 -7.05
C THR A 57 -3.22 -0.48 -6.19
N VAL A 58 -4.39 -0.36 -6.84
CA VAL A 58 -5.70 -0.24 -6.16
C VAL A 58 -5.83 1.03 -5.30
N ILE A 59 -5.16 2.11 -5.67
CA ILE A 59 -5.20 3.36 -4.92
C ILE A 59 -6.54 4.12 -5.14
N ASP A 60 -7.25 3.81 -6.22
CA ASP A 60 -8.55 4.39 -6.58
C ASP A 60 -9.63 4.12 -5.53
N VAL A 61 -9.57 2.97 -4.86
CA VAL A 61 -10.56 2.60 -3.83
C VAL A 61 -10.48 3.46 -2.56
N LEU A 62 -9.43 4.24 -2.38
CA LEU A 62 -9.25 5.12 -1.22
C LEU A 62 -9.92 6.49 -1.41
N GLY A 63 -10.37 6.80 -2.63
CA GLY A 63 -10.86 8.13 -3.01
C GLY A 63 -12.06 8.66 -2.25
N TYR A 64 -12.80 7.82 -1.52
CA TYR A 64 -13.98 8.22 -0.74
C TYR A 64 -13.68 8.52 0.73
N LEU A 65 -12.48 8.19 1.20
CA LEU A 65 -12.10 8.31 2.61
C LEU A 65 -11.75 9.75 2.99
N ASP A 66 -12.07 10.12 4.25
CA ASP A 66 -11.62 11.37 4.86
C ASP A 66 -10.17 11.25 5.32
N GLU A 67 -9.84 10.11 5.88
CA GLU A 67 -8.55 9.81 6.47
C GLU A 67 -8.10 8.42 6.07
N ILE A 68 -6.81 8.27 5.79
CA ILE A 68 -6.20 7.00 5.35
C ILE A 68 -5.09 6.62 6.32
N PRO A 69 -5.34 5.64 7.21
CA PRO A 69 -4.31 5.11 8.09
C PRO A 69 -3.29 4.25 7.34
N MET A 70 -2.04 4.29 7.82
CA MET A 70 -0.95 3.42 7.39
C MET A 70 -0.24 2.88 8.63
N CYS A 71 0.02 1.59 8.68
CA CYS A 71 0.82 1.00 9.75
C CYS A 71 2.30 1.31 9.49
N VAL A 72 2.91 2.05 10.42
CA VAL A 72 4.32 2.49 10.35
C VAL A 72 5.21 1.85 11.39
N GLY A 73 4.64 1.05 12.29
CA GLY A 73 5.35 0.34 13.35
C GLY A 73 4.46 -0.68 14.04
N TYR A 74 5.05 -1.50 14.87
CA TYR A 74 4.35 -2.41 15.77
C TYR A 74 4.71 -2.13 17.21
N GLU A 75 3.71 -2.10 18.09
CA GLU A 75 3.91 -2.13 19.53
C GLU A 75 3.89 -3.60 20.01
N ILE A 76 4.96 -4.03 20.65
CA ILE A 76 5.13 -5.37 21.20
C ILE A 76 5.69 -5.24 22.62
N ASP A 77 4.97 -5.78 23.59
CA ASP A 77 5.33 -5.72 25.01
C ASP A 77 5.66 -4.28 25.48
N GLY A 78 4.89 -3.29 25.00
CA GLY A 78 5.04 -1.88 25.34
C GLY A 78 6.18 -1.15 24.63
N LYS A 79 6.85 -1.78 23.66
CA LYS A 79 7.91 -1.18 22.85
C LYS A 79 7.48 -1.07 21.40
N VAL A 80 7.70 0.10 20.79
CA VAL A 80 7.45 0.31 19.36
C VAL A 80 8.69 -0.08 18.57
N THR A 81 8.50 -0.90 17.54
CA THR A 81 9.53 -1.29 16.58
C THR A 81 9.09 -1.03 15.15
N LYS A 82 10.05 -0.73 14.29
CA LYS A 82 9.88 -0.67 12.84
C LYS A 82 10.43 -1.92 12.16
N ASP A 83 11.01 -2.84 12.89
CA ASP A 83 11.47 -4.12 12.37
C ASP A 83 10.33 -5.14 12.36
N PHE A 84 10.29 -5.94 11.30
CA PHE A 84 9.27 -6.99 11.16
C PHE A 84 9.55 -8.11 12.19
N PRO A 85 8.59 -8.42 13.08
CA PRO A 85 8.83 -9.32 14.20
C PRO A 85 8.79 -10.79 13.77
N THR A 86 9.23 -11.66 14.69
CA THR A 86 9.03 -13.12 14.55
C THR A 86 7.54 -13.47 14.63
N THR A 87 7.15 -14.65 14.14
CA THR A 87 5.75 -15.11 14.16
C THR A 87 5.15 -15.04 15.55
N ALA A 88 5.89 -15.49 16.58
CA ALA A 88 5.41 -15.48 17.97
C ALA A 88 5.22 -14.06 18.53
N GLN A 89 6.02 -13.11 18.09
CA GLN A 89 5.88 -11.70 18.45
C GLN A 89 4.75 -11.02 17.68
N LEU A 90 4.55 -11.41 16.41
CA LEU A 90 3.51 -10.86 15.55
C LEU A 90 2.10 -11.16 16.10
N GLU A 91 1.89 -12.31 16.74
CA GLU A 91 0.62 -12.65 17.39
C GLU A 91 0.22 -11.68 18.52
N LYS A 92 1.21 -11.01 19.13
CA LYS A 92 1.02 -10.02 20.20
C LYS A 92 1.13 -8.58 19.71
N ALA A 93 1.55 -8.39 18.47
CA ALA A 93 1.83 -7.07 17.92
C ALA A 93 0.54 -6.26 17.74
N LYS A 94 0.61 -4.99 18.10
CA LYS A 94 -0.43 -4.00 17.81
C LYS A 94 0.10 -3.03 16.76
N PRO A 95 -0.65 -2.75 15.68
CA PRO A 95 -0.20 -1.80 14.67
C PRO A 95 -0.16 -0.39 15.24
N VAL A 96 0.92 0.33 14.96
CA VAL A 96 1.03 1.77 15.19
C VAL A 96 0.67 2.47 13.89
N LEU A 97 -0.46 3.17 13.90
CA LEU A 97 -1.02 3.80 12.71
C LEU A 97 -0.63 5.28 12.64
N LYS A 98 -0.25 5.72 11.44
CA LYS A 98 -0.12 7.12 11.07
C LYS A 98 -1.22 7.45 10.07
N THR A 99 -1.98 8.50 10.32
CA THR A 99 -3.13 8.90 9.50
C THR A 99 -2.73 9.99 8.52
N PHE A 100 -3.19 9.86 7.30
CA PHE A 100 -3.01 10.81 6.20
C PHE A 100 -4.37 11.35 5.75
N PRO A 101 -4.44 12.60 5.27
CA PRO A 101 -5.68 13.13 4.70
C PRO A 101 -6.06 12.37 3.43
N GLY A 102 -7.33 12.05 3.28
CA GLY A 102 -7.89 11.52 2.05
C GLY A 102 -8.02 12.59 0.98
N TRP A 103 -8.14 12.19 -0.27
CA TRP A 103 -8.24 13.14 -1.39
C TRP A 103 -9.68 13.36 -1.88
N LYS A 104 -10.67 12.61 -1.41
CA LYS A 104 -12.10 12.82 -1.65
C LYS A 104 -12.48 13.04 -3.12
N SER A 105 -11.82 12.39 -4.03
CA SER A 105 -12.09 12.50 -5.47
C SER A 105 -11.83 11.20 -6.19
N ASP A 106 -12.54 11.01 -7.32
CA ASP A 106 -12.25 9.92 -8.24
C ASP A 106 -10.96 10.27 -9.02
N ILE A 107 -10.01 9.35 -8.97
CA ILE A 107 -8.71 9.48 -9.65
C ILE A 107 -8.59 8.56 -10.87
N ARG A 108 -9.66 7.81 -11.20
CA ARG A 108 -9.67 6.97 -12.39
C ARG A 108 -9.57 7.81 -13.66
N GLY A 109 -8.86 7.29 -14.64
CA GLY A 109 -8.63 7.99 -15.89
C GLY A 109 -7.56 9.09 -15.86
N ILE A 110 -6.98 9.42 -14.69
CA ILE A 110 -5.81 10.28 -14.61
C ILE A 110 -4.61 9.48 -15.12
N THR A 111 -3.87 10.07 -16.07
CA THR A 111 -2.73 9.40 -16.72
C THR A 111 -1.38 9.97 -16.33
N LYS A 112 -1.35 11.15 -15.71
CA LYS A 112 -0.11 11.81 -15.28
C LYS A 112 -0.07 11.91 -13.75
N TYR A 113 1.11 11.68 -13.19
CA TYR A 113 1.30 11.73 -11.74
C TYR A 113 1.03 13.12 -11.16
N GLU A 114 1.38 14.16 -11.88
CA GLU A 114 1.24 15.55 -11.49
C GLU A 114 -0.24 15.98 -11.38
N ASP A 115 -1.11 15.31 -12.14
CA ASP A 115 -2.55 15.59 -12.15
C ASP A 115 -3.30 14.91 -10.99
N LEU A 116 -2.63 14.03 -10.25
CA LEU A 116 -3.20 13.45 -9.03
C LEU A 116 -3.37 14.51 -7.95
N PRO A 117 -4.44 14.40 -7.12
CA PRO A 117 -4.60 15.27 -5.96
C PRO A 117 -3.36 15.29 -5.08
N GLU A 118 -3.03 16.44 -4.50
CA GLU A 118 -1.84 16.60 -3.66
C GLU A 118 -1.82 15.61 -2.49
N ALA A 119 -2.96 15.40 -1.81
CA ALA A 119 -3.08 14.42 -0.73
C ALA A 119 -2.75 13.00 -1.20
N CYS A 120 -3.15 12.63 -2.42
CA CYS A 120 -2.84 11.34 -3.02
C CYS A 120 -1.33 11.18 -3.27
N ARG A 121 -0.69 12.20 -3.85
CA ARG A 121 0.77 12.22 -4.08
C ARG A 121 1.54 12.13 -2.77
N ASN A 122 1.15 12.93 -1.77
CA ASN A 122 1.77 12.92 -0.44
C ASN A 122 1.66 11.54 0.23
N TYR A 123 0.54 10.86 0.05
CA TYR A 123 0.36 9.50 0.56
C TYR A 123 1.28 8.50 -0.14
N ILE A 124 1.40 8.57 -1.48
CA ILE A 124 2.32 7.71 -2.26
C ILE A 124 3.77 7.94 -1.83
N GLU A 125 4.18 9.20 -1.69
CA GLU A 125 5.53 9.56 -1.27
C GLU A 125 5.83 9.13 0.16
N ALA A 126 4.84 9.21 1.06
CA ALA A 126 4.98 8.70 2.42
C ALA A 126 5.16 7.18 2.44
N ILE A 127 4.42 6.43 1.60
CA ILE A 127 4.65 4.98 1.45
C ILE A 127 6.08 4.72 0.98
N GLU A 128 6.53 5.41 -0.05
CA GLU A 128 7.87 5.30 -0.63
C GLU A 128 8.97 5.46 0.43
N GLN A 129 8.85 6.48 1.28
CA GLN A 129 9.77 6.73 2.39
C GLN A 129 9.74 5.63 3.44
N GLU A 130 8.57 5.15 3.81
CA GLU A 130 8.45 4.13 4.85
C GLU A 130 8.88 2.74 4.37
N ILE A 131 8.71 2.40 3.10
CA ILE A 131 9.13 1.10 2.54
C ILE A 131 10.59 1.08 2.06
N GLU A 132 11.22 2.25 1.95
CA GLU A 132 12.61 2.44 1.49
C GLU A 132 12.85 1.91 0.07
N ALA A 133 11.87 2.08 -0.81
CA ALA A 133 11.99 1.69 -2.22
C ALA A 133 11.17 2.61 -3.13
N PRO A 134 11.66 2.90 -4.35
CA PRO A 134 10.96 3.77 -5.28
C PRO A 134 9.66 3.14 -5.80
N ILE A 135 8.58 3.91 -5.79
CA ILE A 135 7.33 3.55 -6.45
C ILE A 135 7.34 4.19 -7.84
N THR A 136 7.50 3.39 -8.87
CA THR A 136 7.61 3.85 -10.26
C THR A 136 6.32 3.67 -11.06
N MET A 137 5.40 2.86 -10.55
CA MET A 137 4.10 2.61 -11.16
C MET A 137 2.99 2.74 -10.13
N VAL A 138 1.92 3.45 -10.51
CA VAL A 138 0.72 3.62 -9.68
C VAL A 138 -0.49 3.23 -10.52
N SER A 139 -1.21 2.20 -10.11
CA SER A 139 -2.46 1.81 -10.77
C SER A 139 -3.64 2.46 -10.05
N ASN A 140 -4.42 3.23 -10.79
CA ASN A 140 -5.60 3.96 -10.34
C ASN A 140 -6.91 3.41 -10.92
N GLY A 141 -6.89 2.17 -11.41
CA GLY A 141 -8.08 1.47 -11.89
C GLY A 141 -7.75 0.05 -12.40
N PRO A 142 -8.78 -0.71 -12.81
CA PRO A 142 -8.62 -2.12 -13.21
C PRO A 142 -8.09 -2.30 -14.63
N GLY A 143 -8.12 -1.25 -15.45
CA GLY A 143 -7.76 -1.31 -16.86
C GLY A 143 -6.25 -1.23 -17.09
N ARG A 144 -5.78 -1.85 -18.19
CA ARG A 144 -4.37 -1.80 -18.58
C ARG A 144 -3.84 -0.37 -18.78
N HIS A 145 -4.71 0.56 -19.14
CA HIS A 145 -4.36 1.96 -19.39
C HIS A 145 -4.43 2.83 -18.11
N GLU A 146 -4.86 2.25 -17.01
CA GLU A 146 -5.00 2.93 -15.72
C GLU A 146 -3.77 2.68 -14.85
N ILE A 147 -2.61 2.81 -15.47
CA ILE A 147 -1.29 2.74 -14.81
C ILE A 147 -0.53 4.01 -15.13
N ILE A 148 -0.22 4.76 -14.09
CA ILE A 148 0.60 5.97 -14.16
C ILE A 148 2.05 5.56 -13.94
N HIS A 149 2.91 5.87 -14.91
CA HIS A 149 4.36 5.74 -14.76
C HIS A 149 4.94 7.04 -14.23
N ARG A 150 5.81 6.97 -13.24
CA ARG A 150 6.48 8.14 -12.67
C ARG A 150 7.96 7.88 -12.46
N VAL A 151 8.72 8.96 -12.45
CA VAL A 151 10.09 8.95 -11.94
C VAL A 151 9.99 9.23 -10.44
N SER A 152 10.45 8.28 -9.62
CA SER A 152 10.45 8.47 -8.18
C SER A 152 11.47 9.52 -7.76
N SER A 153 11.11 10.35 -6.78
CA SER A 153 12.06 11.27 -6.12
C SER A 153 12.84 10.59 -4.98
N TYR A 154 12.55 9.33 -4.68
CA TYR A 154 13.24 8.57 -3.65
C TYR A 154 14.69 8.30 -4.07
N SER A 155 15.64 8.78 -3.28
CA SER A 155 17.04 8.43 -3.38
C SER A 155 17.49 7.75 -2.09
N LYS A 156 18.16 6.63 -2.24
CA LYS A 156 18.70 5.83 -1.14
C LYS A 156 19.99 6.45 -0.59
#